data_1d02bed56a3b921f27a4ff9e1cbdab1e
#
_entry.id   1d02bed56a3b921f27a4ff9e1cbdab1e
#
_cell.length_a   1.000
_cell.length_b   1.000
_cell.length_c   1.000
_cell.angle_alpha   90.00
_cell.angle_beta   90.00
_cell.angle_gamma   90.00
#
_symmetry.space_group_name_H-M   'P 1'
#
loop_
_entity.id
_entity.type
_entity.pdbx_description
1 polymer ?
#
loop_
_entity_poly.entity_id
_entity_poly.type
_entity_poly.pdbx_seq_one_letter_code
_entity_poly.pdbx_strand_id
1 'polypeptide(L)'
;MRGIHHTAIVTADVGASMRFWCDGLGLAELFDHTFTGDWPTLFGAPSDRLRSIFLGDPEAPDTGIVELVVFDRAEESPAPPSAPAFGFFLLSLERDVDATLATLSGLGFDDGVCRIEMPAPGGKVVAMAVVTAPDGVRVELIGPPT
;
A
#
# COMPACT_ATOMS: atom_id res chain seq x y z
N MET A 1 6.61 13.76 19.29
CA MET A 1 7.02 13.38 17.91
C MET A 1 5.80 12.80 17.22
N ARG A 2 5.48 13.29 16.05
CA ARG A 2 4.44 12.67 15.21
C ARG A 2 5.05 11.48 14.47
N GLY A 3 4.26 10.44 14.20
CA GLY A 3 4.70 9.29 13.43
C GLY A 3 4.89 9.60 11.93
N ILE A 4 5.04 8.56 11.13
CA ILE A 4 5.08 8.70 9.66
C ILE A 4 3.73 9.21 9.20
N HIS A 5 3.73 10.34 8.46
CA HIS A 5 2.50 10.96 7.96
C HIS A 5 1.92 10.12 6.82
N HIS A 6 2.69 9.89 5.77
CA HIS A 6 2.26 9.10 4.61
C HIS A 6 3.42 8.34 3.99
N THR A 7 3.05 7.32 3.22
CA THR A 7 3.93 6.62 2.28
C THR A 7 3.38 6.84 0.88
N ALA A 8 4.19 7.38 -0.02
CA ALA A 8 3.78 7.70 -1.37
C ALA A 8 4.13 6.56 -2.35
N ILE A 9 3.18 6.25 -3.22
CA ILE A 9 3.28 5.23 -4.26
C ILE A 9 2.91 5.88 -5.58
N VAL A 10 3.81 5.87 -6.55
CA VAL A 10 3.49 6.30 -7.91
C VAL A 10 2.69 5.19 -8.57
N THR A 11 1.46 5.49 -8.96
CA THR A 11 0.57 4.50 -9.57
C THR A 11 0.39 4.72 -11.07
N ALA A 12 0.45 3.62 -11.81
CA ALA A 12 0.18 3.60 -13.25
C ALA A 12 -1.33 3.46 -13.55
N ASP A 13 -2.09 2.84 -12.64
CA ASP A 13 -3.52 2.58 -12.79
C ASP A 13 -4.27 2.95 -11.50
N VAL A 14 -4.84 4.15 -11.49
CA VAL A 14 -5.59 4.66 -10.33
C VAL A 14 -6.78 3.75 -10.00
N GLY A 15 -7.50 3.27 -11.01
CA GLY A 15 -8.66 2.41 -10.79
C GLY A 15 -8.30 1.11 -10.10
N ALA A 16 -7.26 0.42 -10.56
CA ALA A 16 -6.77 -0.81 -9.95
C ALA A 16 -6.24 -0.54 -8.53
N SER A 17 -5.48 0.53 -8.32
CA SER A 17 -4.97 0.90 -7.02
C SER A 17 -6.08 1.25 -6.03
N MET A 18 -7.09 2.00 -6.43
CA MET A 18 -8.25 2.30 -5.58
C MET A 18 -9.01 1.03 -5.19
N ARG A 19 -9.22 0.09 -6.11
CA ARG A 19 -9.85 -1.20 -5.80
C ARG A 19 -9.02 -2.02 -4.80
N PHE A 20 -7.71 -2.04 -4.97
CA PHE A 20 -6.83 -2.78 -4.05
C PHE A 20 -6.82 -2.15 -2.65
N TRP A 21 -6.52 -0.86 -2.55
CA TRP A 21 -6.35 -0.19 -1.26
C TRP A 21 -7.66 0.09 -0.54
N CYS A 22 -8.71 0.47 -1.26
CA CYS A 22 -10.01 0.81 -0.66
C CYS A 22 -10.92 -0.42 -0.55
N ASP A 23 -11.26 -1.06 -1.66
CA ASP A 23 -12.21 -2.19 -1.65
C ASP A 23 -11.57 -3.43 -1.03
N GLY A 24 -10.27 -3.64 -1.25
CA GLY A 24 -9.52 -4.79 -0.75
C GLY A 24 -9.04 -4.62 0.69
N LEU A 25 -8.33 -3.54 0.98
CA LEU A 25 -7.69 -3.31 2.28
C LEU A 25 -8.48 -2.41 3.22
N GLY A 26 -9.59 -1.84 2.77
CA GLY A 26 -10.52 -1.08 3.62
C GLY A 26 -10.07 0.33 3.96
N LEU A 27 -9.12 0.92 3.23
CA LEU A 27 -8.78 2.33 3.39
C LEU A 27 -9.86 3.21 2.76
N ALA A 28 -10.08 4.40 3.33
CA ALA A 28 -10.99 5.39 2.77
C ALA A 28 -10.22 6.47 2.02
N GLU A 29 -10.81 7.02 0.96
CA GLU A 29 -10.30 8.22 0.31
C GLU A 29 -10.48 9.41 1.26
N LEU A 30 -9.37 10.07 1.61
CA LEU A 30 -9.36 11.25 2.46
C LEU A 30 -9.39 12.52 1.62
N PHE A 31 -8.66 12.56 0.51
CA PHE A 31 -8.80 13.58 -0.51
C PHE A 31 -8.17 13.14 -1.84
N ASP A 32 -8.51 13.85 -2.91
CA ASP A 32 -7.98 13.70 -4.26
C ASP A 32 -7.83 15.10 -4.87
N HIS A 33 -6.60 15.51 -5.16
CA HIS A 33 -6.33 16.84 -5.68
C HIS A 33 -5.10 16.86 -6.57
N THR A 34 -5.12 17.71 -7.60
CA THR A 34 -3.98 17.97 -8.46
C THR A 34 -3.31 19.28 -8.04
N PHE A 35 -2.04 19.17 -7.66
CA PHE A 35 -1.21 20.29 -7.25
C PHE A 35 -0.31 20.74 -8.39
N THR A 36 -0.11 22.03 -8.52
CA THR A 36 0.94 22.63 -9.36
C THR A 36 2.07 23.08 -8.45
N GLY A 37 3.29 22.67 -8.76
CA GLY A 37 4.46 23.00 -7.94
C GLY A 37 5.76 22.68 -8.64
N ASP A 38 6.88 23.03 -8.01
CA ASP A 38 8.22 22.71 -8.52
C ASP A 38 8.63 21.26 -8.22
N TRP A 39 7.80 20.34 -8.66
CA TRP A 39 8.04 18.90 -8.53
C TRP A 39 9.25 18.40 -9.30
N PRO A 40 9.62 19.01 -10.46
CA PRO A 40 10.88 18.68 -11.13
C PRO A 40 12.09 18.87 -10.22
N THR A 41 12.18 19.98 -9.49
CA THR A 41 13.28 20.21 -8.56
C THR A 41 13.23 19.28 -7.35
N LEU A 42 12.04 19.09 -6.76
CA LEU A 42 11.90 18.33 -5.52
C LEU A 42 12.06 16.81 -5.74
N PHE A 43 11.47 16.29 -6.80
CA PHE A 43 11.35 14.83 -7.04
C PHE A 43 12.00 14.36 -8.34
N GLY A 44 12.53 15.25 -9.16
CA GLY A 44 12.92 14.89 -10.53
C GLY A 44 11.70 14.56 -11.41
N ALA A 45 10.53 15.09 -11.07
CA ALA A 45 9.28 14.80 -11.76
C ALA A 45 9.29 15.32 -13.21
N PRO A 46 8.50 14.70 -14.13
CA PRO A 46 8.47 15.06 -15.55
C PRO A 46 7.74 16.39 -15.83
N SER A 47 6.94 16.88 -14.89
CA SER A 47 6.16 18.12 -15.03
C SER A 47 5.90 18.80 -13.69
N ASP A 48 5.32 19.99 -13.73
CA ASP A 48 4.90 20.77 -12.56
C ASP A 48 3.55 20.30 -11.97
N ARG A 49 2.96 19.22 -12.50
CA ARG A 49 1.66 18.68 -12.06
C ARG A 49 1.83 17.37 -11.34
N LEU A 50 1.13 17.26 -10.21
CA LEU A 50 1.07 16.06 -9.38
C LEU A 50 -0.35 15.88 -8.87
N ARG A 51 -1.00 14.77 -9.22
CA ARG A 51 -2.25 14.36 -8.57
C ARG A 51 -1.91 13.51 -7.36
N SER A 52 -2.44 13.89 -6.22
CA SER A 52 -2.26 13.23 -4.94
C SER A 52 -3.60 12.72 -4.42
N ILE A 53 -3.69 11.43 -4.13
CA ILE A 53 -4.86 10.80 -3.55
C ILE A 53 -4.45 10.22 -2.20
N PHE A 54 -4.97 10.73 -1.11
CA PHE A 54 -4.72 10.21 0.23
C PHE A 54 -5.75 9.16 0.60
N LEU A 55 -5.25 8.00 0.99
CA LEU A 55 -6.05 6.87 1.46
C LEU A 55 -5.66 6.55 2.91
N GLY A 56 -6.62 6.38 3.78
CA GLY A 56 -6.33 6.13 5.19
C GLY A 56 -7.58 5.91 6.04
N ASP A 57 -7.42 6.14 7.33
CA ASP A 57 -8.51 6.08 8.28
C ASP A 57 -9.10 7.49 8.50
N PRO A 58 -10.39 7.71 8.21
CA PRO A 58 -11.03 9.01 8.44
C PRO A 58 -10.99 9.48 9.91
N GLU A 59 -10.87 8.55 10.85
CA GLU A 59 -10.76 8.87 12.28
C GLU A 59 -9.32 9.20 12.71
N ALA A 60 -8.33 8.88 11.85
CA ALA A 60 -6.91 9.18 12.07
C ALA A 60 -6.27 9.78 10.80
N PRO A 61 -6.79 10.93 10.30
CA PRO A 61 -6.43 11.45 8.97
C PRO A 61 -5.01 12.02 8.86
N ASP A 62 -4.28 12.09 9.96
CA ASP A 62 -2.95 12.71 10.03
C ASP A 62 -1.80 11.69 10.08
N THR A 63 -2.09 10.40 9.97
CA THR A 63 -1.08 9.35 10.12
C THR A 63 -1.48 8.05 9.40
N GLY A 64 -0.49 7.25 9.05
CA GLY A 64 -0.75 5.96 8.42
C GLY A 64 -1.37 6.05 7.03
N ILE A 65 -1.16 7.16 6.33
CA ILE A 65 -1.75 7.43 5.03
C ILE A 65 -0.94 6.72 3.94
N VAL A 66 -1.65 6.10 2.99
CA VAL A 66 -1.09 5.72 1.69
C VAL A 66 -1.46 6.82 0.71
N GLU A 67 -0.46 7.46 0.12
CA GLU A 67 -0.64 8.45 -0.94
C GLU A 67 -0.43 7.78 -2.29
N LEU A 68 -1.45 7.81 -3.14
CA LEU A 68 -1.28 7.48 -4.55
C LEU A 68 -0.91 8.75 -5.30
N VAL A 69 0.23 8.70 -5.97
CA VAL A 69 0.75 9.82 -6.76
C VAL A 69 0.63 9.49 -8.24
N VAL A 70 0.08 10.41 -9.01
CA VAL A 70 0.00 10.30 -10.46
C VAL A 70 0.75 11.47 -11.08
N PHE A 71 1.78 11.15 -11.86
CA PHE A 71 2.49 12.09 -12.73
C PHE A 71 2.03 11.93 -14.17
N ASP A 72 2.22 12.95 -15.00
CA ASP A 72 1.88 12.89 -16.42
C ASP A 72 2.62 11.75 -17.15
N ARG A 73 3.82 11.44 -16.67
CA ARG A 73 4.62 10.28 -17.09
C ARG A 73 5.41 9.75 -15.90
N ALA A 74 5.58 8.44 -15.84
CA ALA A 74 6.47 7.78 -14.90
C ALA A 74 7.25 6.68 -15.62
N GLU A 75 8.45 6.40 -15.14
CA GLU A 75 9.25 5.27 -15.62
C GLU A 75 8.69 3.96 -15.05
N GLU A 76 8.75 2.90 -15.83
CA GLU A 76 8.43 1.57 -15.32
C GLU A 76 9.44 1.15 -14.26
N SER A 77 8.93 0.65 -13.15
CA SER A 77 9.77 0.09 -12.10
C SER A 77 10.27 -1.30 -12.53
N PRO A 78 11.53 -1.66 -12.23
CA PRO A 78 11.99 -3.02 -12.45
C PRO A 78 11.13 -4.00 -11.64
N ALA A 79 11.02 -5.24 -12.14
CA ALA A 79 10.30 -6.30 -11.43
C ALA A 79 10.84 -6.45 -10.00
N PRO A 80 9.97 -6.66 -9.00
CA PRO A 80 10.40 -6.93 -7.63
C PRO A 80 11.38 -8.11 -7.58
N PRO A 81 12.45 -8.04 -6.77
CA PRO A 81 13.36 -9.16 -6.63
C PRO A 81 12.66 -10.37 -6.02
N SER A 82 13.08 -11.58 -6.39
CA SER A 82 12.55 -12.85 -5.84
C SER A 82 12.94 -13.10 -4.38
N ALA A 83 13.91 -12.35 -3.86
CA ALA A 83 14.40 -12.40 -2.49
C ALA A 83 14.51 -10.99 -1.92
N PRO A 84 14.54 -10.82 -0.58
CA PRO A 84 14.74 -9.52 0.03
C PRO A 84 16.01 -8.84 -0.47
N ALA A 85 15.90 -7.55 -0.79
CA ALA A 85 17.01 -6.69 -1.24
C ALA A 85 17.14 -5.49 -0.29
N PHE A 86 18.30 -4.85 -0.30
CA PHE A 86 18.51 -3.64 0.50
C PHE A 86 17.57 -2.51 0.03
N GLY A 87 17.01 -1.78 1.00
CA GLY A 87 16.13 -0.64 0.76
C GLY A 87 14.72 -0.87 1.30
N PHE A 88 13.75 -0.16 0.73
CA PHE A 88 12.35 -0.30 1.13
C PHE A 88 11.86 -1.72 0.83
N PHE A 89 11.22 -2.35 1.83
CA PHE A 89 10.82 -3.75 1.74
C PHE A 89 9.31 -3.92 1.57
N LEU A 90 8.51 -3.43 2.53
CA LEU A 90 7.06 -3.60 2.51
C LEU A 90 6.34 -2.57 3.39
N LEU A 91 5.03 -2.46 3.19
CA LEU A 91 4.10 -1.85 4.14
C LEU A 91 3.42 -2.94 4.96
N SER A 92 3.24 -2.71 6.25
CA SER A 92 2.55 -3.66 7.14
C SER A 92 1.24 -3.07 7.66
N LEU A 93 0.17 -3.85 7.60
CA LEU A 93 -1.16 -3.50 8.07
C LEU A 93 -1.69 -4.58 9.01
N GLU A 94 -2.24 -4.17 10.16
CA GLU A 94 -3.02 -5.07 11.00
C GLU A 94 -4.41 -5.30 10.39
N ARG A 95 -4.73 -6.55 10.11
CA ARG A 95 -6.01 -6.97 9.51
C ARG A 95 -6.36 -8.39 9.94
N ASP A 96 -7.63 -8.73 9.84
CA ASP A 96 -8.03 -10.15 9.77
C ASP A 96 -7.48 -10.71 8.44
N VAL A 97 -6.45 -11.55 8.54
CA VAL A 97 -5.69 -12.01 7.39
C VAL A 97 -6.58 -12.80 6.43
N ASP A 98 -7.31 -13.79 6.95
CA ASP A 98 -8.09 -14.68 6.09
C ASP A 98 -9.28 -13.96 5.44
N ALA A 99 -9.98 -13.10 6.18
CA ALA A 99 -11.06 -12.28 5.64
C ALA A 99 -10.54 -11.31 4.56
N THR A 100 -9.38 -10.68 4.80
CA THR A 100 -8.78 -9.75 3.83
C THR A 100 -8.33 -10.48 2.57
N LEU A 101 -7.70 -11.65 2.70
CA LEU A 101 -7.31 -12.47 1.54
C LEU A 101 -8.51 -12.92 0.72
N ALA A 102 -9.61 -13.30 1.36
CA ALA A 102 -10.86 -13.66 0.67
C ALA A 102 -11.43 -12.47 -0.12
N THR A 103 -11.43 -11.28 0.46
CA THR A 103 -11.86 -10.04 -0.21
C THR A 103 -10.99 -9.73 -1.42
N LEU A 104 -9.67 -9.76 -1.24
CA LEU A 104 -8.70 -9.51 -2.33
C LEU A 104 -8.85 -10.53 -3.47
N SER A 105 -9.01 -11.81 -3.15
CA SER A 105 -9.25 -12.86 -4.14
C SER A 105 -10.52 -12.61 -4.94
N GLY A 106 -11.61 -12.23 -4.28
CA GLY A 106 -12.87 -11.86 -4.93
C GLY A 106 -12.75 -10.65 -5.88
N LEU A 107 -11.75 -9.80 -5.66
CA LEU A 107 -11.43 -8.65 -6.53
C LEU A 107 -10.40 -8.97 -7.62
N GLY A 108 -9.86 -10.19 -7.63
CA GLY A 108 -8.84 -10.63 -8.59
C GLY A 108 -7.39 -10.32 -8.18
N PHE A 109 -7.13 -10.02 -6.91
CA PHE A 109 -5.79 -9.75 -6.37
C PHE A 109 -5.29 -10.93 -5.53
N ASP A 110 -5.08 -12.08 -6.15
CA ASP A 110 -4.65 -13.31 -5.48
C ASP A 110 -3.33 -13.87 -6.01
N ASP A 111 -2.72 -13.23 -6.98
CA ASP A 111 -1.42 -13.65 -7.52
C ASP A 111 -0.30 -13.44 -6.51
N GLY A 112 0.54 -14.47 -6.32
CA GLY A 112 1.74 -14.40 -5.49
C GLY A 112 1.47 -14.25 -3.99
N VAL A 113 0.27 -14.54 -3.52
CA VAL A 113 -0.07 -14.51 -2.09
C VAL A 113 0.71 -15.60 -1.35
N CYS A 114 1.38 -15.20 -0.27
CA CYS A 114 2.03 -16.12 0.67
C CYS A 114 1.39 -15.92 2.04
N ARG A 115 1.00 -17.02 2.71
CA ARG A 115 0.41 -17.02 4.05
C ARG A 115 1.13 -18.02 4.94
N ILE A 116 1.43 -17.59 6.14
CA ILE A 116 2.02 -18.45 7.18
C ILE A 116 1.33 -18.23 8.53
N GLU A 117 1.65 -19.11 9.47
CA GLU A 117 1.35 -18.91 10.88
C GLU A 117 2.65 -18.88 11.66
N MET A 118 2.77 -17.88 12.53
CA MET A 118 3.94 -17.72 13.40
C MET A 118 3.57 -18.00 14.86
N PRO A 119 4.37 -18.80 15.59
CA PRO A 119 4.19 -18.95 17.03
C PRO A 119 4.29 -17.61 17.75
N ALA A 120 3.39 -17.39 18.69
CA ALA A 120 3.38 -16.21 19.56
C ALA A 120 3.45 -16.63 21.04
N PRO A 121 3.83 -15.72 21.95
CA PRO A 121 3.85 -16.03 23.38
C PRO A 121 2.52 -16.56 23.91
N GLY A 122 2.58 -17.45 24.90
CA GLY A 122 1.38 -18.03 25.52
C GLY A 122 0.70 -19.14 24.71
N GLY A 123 1.44 -19.78 23.81
CA GLY A 123 0.89 -20.87 22.97
C GLY A 123 -0.04 -20.38 21.85
N LYS A 124 -0.05 -19.09 21.61
CA LYS A 124 -0.82 -18.45 20.55
C LYS A 124 -0.14 -18.53 19.18
N VAL A 125 -0.88 -18.20 18.13
CA VAL A 125 -0.35 -18.07 16.78
C VAL A 125 -0.78 -16.73 16.19
N VAL A 126 0.05 -16.20 15.30
CA VAL A 126 -0.23 -14.99 14.51
C VAL A 126 -0.28 -15.41 13.05
N ALA A 127 -1.41 -15.18 12.41
CA ALA A 127 -1.52 -15.32 10.96
C ALA A 127 -0.83 -14.13 10.28
N MET A 128 -0.05 -14.41 9.26
CA MET A 128 0.63 -13.40 8.46
C MET A 128 0.50 -13.74 6.98
N ALA A 129 0.38 -12.72 6.15
CA ALA A 129 0.41 -12.91 4.72
C ALA A 129 1.14 -11.76 4.04
N VAL A 130 1.65 -12.01 2.84
CA VAL A 130 2.16 -10.98 1.94
C VAL A 130 1.33 -11.01 0.67
N VAL A 131 0.87 -9.84 0.26
CA VAL A 131 0.18 -9.59 -0.99
C VAL A 131 0.91 -8.53 -1.78
N THR A 132 0.67 -8.44 -3.08
CA THR A 132 1.31 -7.45 -3.95
C THR A 132 0.25 -6.50 -4.52
N ALA A 133 0.43 -5.21 -4.27
CA ALA A 133 -0.39 -4.16 -4.85
C ALA A 133 -0.15 -4.02 -6.37
N PRO A 134 -1.07 -3.38 -7.13
CA PRO A 134 -0.95 -3.25 -8.59
C PRO A 134 0.38 -2.68 -9.09
N ASP A 135 1.01 -1.80 -8.33
CA ASP A 135 2.29 -1.17 -8.69
C ASP A 135 3.52 -1.93 -8.14
N GLY A 136 3.35 -3.17 -7.70
CA GLY A 136 4.42 -4.04 -7.22
C GLY A 136 4.82 -3.81 -5.77
N VAL A 137 4.14 -2.95 -5.04
CA VAL A 137 4.40 -2.74 -3.61
C VAL A 137 3.96 -3.96 -2.81
N ARG A 138 4.88 -4.49 -2.00
CA ARG A 138 4.56 -5.55 -1.05
C ARG A 138 3.79 -5.00 0.14
N VAL A 139 2.74 -5.71 0.50
CA VAL A 139 1.94 -5.41 1.69
C VAL A 139 1.89 -6.65 2.57
N GLU A 140 2.37 -6.51 3.80
CA GLU A 140 2.22 -7.53 4.83
C GLU A 140 0.91 -7.31 5.57
N LEU A 141 0.17 -8.38 5.76
CA LEU A 141 -1.00 -8.44 6.62
C LEU A 141 -0.63 -9.20 7.89
N ILE A 142 -0.90 -8.63 9.06
CA ILE A 142 -0.68 -9.25 10.35
C ILE A 142 -2.00 -9.33 11.09
N GLY A 143 -2.37 -10.55 11.49
CA GLY A 143 -3.53 -10.80 12.34
C GLY A 143 -3.23 -10.61 13.82
N PRO A 144 -4.26 -10.50 14.66
CA PRO A 144 -4.08 -10.56 16.10
C PRO A 144 -3.65 -11.96 16.54
N PRO A 145 -2.95 -12.07 17.68
CA PRO A 145 -2.63 -13.37 18.27
C PRO A 145 -3.90 -14.14 18.72
N THR A 146 -4.05 -15.37 18.27
CA THR A 146 -5.20 -16.23 18.57
C THR A 146 -4.80 -17.52 19.30
#